data_2f58cc183944413fe75fa2e56deaece0
#
_entry.id   2f58cc183944413fe75fa2e56deaece0
#
_cell.length_a   1.000
_cell.length_b   1.000
_cell.length_c   1.000
_cell.angle_alpha   90.00
_cell.angle_beta   90.00
_cell.angle_gamma   90.00
#
_symmetry.space_group_name_H-M   'P 1'
#
loop_
_entity.id
_entity.type
_entity.pdbx_description
1 polymer ?
#
loop_
_entity_poly.entity_id
_entity_poly.type
_entity_poly.pdbx_seq_one_letter_code
_entity_poly.pdbx_strand_id
1 'polypeptide(L)'
;MNDQTQEEQPMMKFSTVLNQLLQFLPQNEFELAIKSFKSDRYVKYFKTKALFVVHLYAQVRQKDSLRDIVCGLEQHQSKWYHIGIEKIKRSTISDANNRVPYQVYENLFYAMLKKCNNITQNTKFKFKNPLYALDSSTIDLCLSVFDWAKFRRTKGGIKLHSLVDLKTQIPEFNVITT
;
A
#
# COMPACT_ATOMS: atom_id res chain seq x y z
N MET A 1 -6.72 -57.85 7.72
CA MET A 1 -5.69 -56.79 7.77
C MET A 1 -5.99 -55.88 6.58
N ASN A 2 -6.84 -54.89 6.79
CA ASN A 2 -7.13 -53.85 5.80
C ASN A 2 -6.62 -52.52 6.39
N ASP A 3 -5.50 -52.12 5.89
CA ASP A 3 -4.88 -50.85 6.17
C ASP A 3 -5.55 -49.80 5.26
N GLN A 4 -6.50 -49.05 5.81
CA GLN A 4 -7.10 -47.92 5.14
C GLN A 4 -6.23 -46.68 5.44
N THR A 5 -5.29 -46.40 4.57
CA THR A 5 -4.61 -45.12 4.48
C THR A 5 -5.65 -44.03 4.19
N GLN A 6 -6.05 -43.29 5.21
CA GLN A 6 -6.83 -42.06 5.01
C GLN A 6 -5.91 -41.05 4.36
N GLU A 7 -6.13 -40.78 3.10
CA GLU A 7 -5.58 -39.64 2.39
C GLU A 7 -6.13 -38.38 3.07
N GLU A 8 -5.30 -37.70 3.84
CA GLU A 8 -5.57 -36.35 4.33
C GLU A 8 -5.75 -35.41 3.12
N GLN A 9 -7.00 -35.04 2.84
CA GLN A 9 -7.30 -34.00 1.87
C GLN A 9 -6.64 -32.70 2.34
N PRO A 10 -5.87 -32.00 1.50
CA PRO A 10 -5.26 -30.76 1.87
C PRO A 10 -6.35 -29.73 2.19
N MET A 11 -6.45 -29.31 3.46
CA MET A 11 -7.35 -28.24 3.87
C MET A 11 -7.10 -27.03 2.97
N MET A 12 -8.08 -26.68 2.15
CA MET A 12 -8.06 -25.46 1.34
C MET A 12 -7.90 -24.27 2.29
N LYS A 13 -6.70 -23.71 2.35
CA LYS A 13 -6.41 -22.48 3.10
C LYS A 13 -7.14 -21.33 2.41
N PHE A 14 -8.33 -20.99 2.87
CA PHE A 14 -9.04 -19.80 2.42
C PHE A 14 -8.21 -18.56 2.77
N SER A 15 -7.47 -18.06 1.79
CA SER A 15 -6.71 -16.83 1.92
C SER A 15 -7.66 -15.63 1.73
N THR A 16 -7.58 -14.65 2.62
CA THR A 16 -8.33 -13.38 2.42
C THR A 16 -7.81 -12.66 1.19
N VAL A 17 -8.65 -11.86 0.51
CA VAL A 17 -8.24 -11.02 -0.64
C VAL A 17 -7.02 -10.18 -0.28
N LEU A 18 -6.99 -9.60 0.93
CA LEU A 18 -5.85 -8.82 1.40
C LEU A 18 -4.55 -9.66 1.45
N ASN A 19 -4.63 -10.89 1.92
CA ASN A 19 -3.46 -11.78 1.96
C ASN A 19 -3.00 -12.15 0.53
N GLN A 20 -3.93 -12.36 -0.39
CA GLN A 20 -3.59 -12.59 -1.81
C GLN A 20 -2.87 -11.38 -2.41
N LEU A 21 -3.36 -10.15 -2.13
CA LEU A 21 -2.68 -8.93 -2.58
C LEU A 21 -1.27 -8.81 -2.00
N LEU A 22 -1.07 -9.17 -0.73
CA LEU A 22 0.25 -9.14 -0.09
C LEU A 22 1.26 -10.14 -0.70
N GLN A 23 0.80 -11.20 -1.36
CA GLN A 23 1.69 -12.15 -2.07
C GLN A 23 2.33 -11.54 -3.32
N PHE A 24 1.71 -10.52 -3.92
CA PHE A 24 2.32 -9.81 -5.06
C PHE A 24 3.42 -8.84 -4.66
N LEU A 25 3.53 -8.52 -3.36
CA LEU A 25 4.51 -7.58 -2.86
C LEU A 25 5.94 -8.09 -3.11
N PRO A 26 6.85 -7.28 -3.67
CA PRO A 26 8.26 -7.61 -3.79
C PRO A 26 8.94 -7.52 -2.41
N GLN A 27 8.90 -8.62 -1.66
CA GLN A 27 9.30 -8.68 -0.25
C GLN A 27 10.75 -8.25 -0.04
N ASN A 28 11.67 -8.73 -0.91
CA ASN A 28 13.10 -8.45 -0.78
C ASN A 28 13.39 -6.96 -0.96
N GLU A 29 12.82 -6.34 -1.99
CA GLU A 29 12.98 -4.91 -2.30
C GLU A 29 12.38 -4.05 -1.19
N PHE A 30 11.23 -4.46 -0.66
CA PHE A 30 10.60 -3.77 0.46
C PHE A 30 11.45 -3.83 1.74
N GLU A 31 12.01 -4.99 2.06
CA GLU A 31 12.92 -5.13 3.21
C GLU A 31 14.21 -4.35 3.03
N LEU A 32 14.75 -4.29 1.81
CA LEU A 32 15.92 -3.47 1.50
C LEU A 32 15.61 -1.97 1.70
N ALA A 33 14.46 -1.50 1.25
CA ALA A 33 14.03 -0.12 1.48
C ALA A 33 13.88 0.19 2.98
N ILE A 34 13.23 -0.68 3.75
CA ILE A 34 13.09 -0.54 5.21
C ILE A 34 14.46 -0.43 5.89
N LYS A 35 15.42 -1.27 5.50
CA LYS A 35 16.78 -1.28 6.04
C LYS A 35 17.56 -0.02 5.64
N SER A 36 17.50 0.39 4.37
CA SER A 36 18.20 1.57 3.85
C SER A 36 17.80 2.85 4.55
N PHE A 37 16.51 3.04 4.76
CA PHE A 37 15.96 4.21 5.45
C PHE A 37 15.86 4.05 6.97
N LYS A 38 16.30 2.89 7.50
CA LYS A 38 16.29 2.59 8.95
C LYS A 38 14.92 2.84 9.60
N SER A 39 13.82 2.67 8.85
CA SER A 39 12.47 3.00 9.30
C SER A 39 11.98 2.17 10.49
N ASP A 40 12.56 0.97 10.72
CA ASP A 40 12.27 0.10 11.86
C ASP A 40 13.35 0.17 12.95
N ARG A 41 14.25 1.17 12.91
CA ARG A 41 15.27 1.33 13.94
C ARG A 41 14.62 1.58 15.31
N TYR A 42 15.01 0.77 16.30
CA TYR A 42 14.47 0.77 17.67
C TYR A 42 12.97 0.43 17.79
N VAL A 43 12.35 -0.11 16.75
CA VAL A 43 10.93 -0.50 16.78
C VAL A 43 10.80 -1.95 17.22
N LYS A 44 10.09 -2.19 18.34
CA LYS A 44 9.88 -3.54 18.88
C LYS A 44 8.66 -4.24 18.25
N TYR A 45 7.53 -3.55 18.14
CA TYR A 45 6.24 -4.17 17.81
C TYR A 45 5.68 -3.75 16.45
N PHE A 46 5.29 -2.49 16.29
CA PHE A 46 4.59 -2.04 15.09
C PHE A 46 5.56 -1.56 14.01
N LYS A 47 6.04 -2.50 13.19
CA LYS A 47 7.03 -2.28 12.14
C LYS A 47 6.42 -1.67 10.88
N THR A 48 7.26 -1.17 9.99
CA THR A 48 6.87 -0.56 8.70
C THR A 48 6.03 -1.49 7.82
N LYS A 49 6.31 -2.79 7.82
CA LYS A 49 5.51 -3.77 7.09
C LYS A 49 4.07 -3.85 7.62
N ALA A 50 3.88 -3.83 8.94
CA ALA A 50 2.55 -3.82 9.55
C ALA A 50 1.80 -2.52 9.23
N LEU A 51 2.49 -1.38 9.24
CA LEU A 51 1.92 -0.09 8.80
C LEU A 51 1.46 -0.15 7.35
N PHE A 52 2.27 -0.70 6.44
CA PHE A 52 1.89 -0.89 5.04
C PHE A 52 0.62 -1.73 4.89
N VAL A 53 0.52 -2.85 5.62
CA VAL A 53 -0.67 -3.72 5.61
C VAL A 53 -1.91 -2.96 6.09
N VAL A 54 -1.76 -2.13 7.13
CA VAL A 54 -2.86 -1.27 7.64
C VAL A 54 -3.31 -0.26 6.58
N HIS A 55 -2.38 0.38 5.87
CA HIS A 55 -2.72 1.30 4.78
C HIS A 55 -3.38 0.58 3.60
N LEU A 56 -2.86 -0.58 3.21
CA LEU A 56 -3.47 -1.39 2.15
C LEU A 56 -4.89 -1.81 2.52
N TYR A 57 -5.12 -2.23 3.78
CA TYR A 57 -6.45 -2.50 4.30
C TYR A 57 -7.36 -1.28 4.22
N ALA A 58 -6.86 -0.11 4.62
CA ALA A 58 -7.60 1.15 4.56
C ALA A 58 -8.07 1.47 3.14
N GLN A 59 -7.19 1.34 2.15
CA GLN A 59 -7.50 1.58 0.74
C GLN A 59 -8.52 0.57 0.20
N VAL A 60 -8.30 -0.72 0.44
CA VAL A 60 -9.21 -1.78 -0.05
C VAL A 60 -10.61 -1.65 0.59
N ARG A 61 -10.68 -1.19 1.84
CA ARG A 61 -11.94 -1.03 2.58
C ARG A 61 -12.49 0.39 2.55
N GLN A 62 -11.86 1.30 1.80
CA GLN A 62 -12.27 2.71 1.66
C GLN A 62 -12.51 3.37 3.03
N LYS A 63 -11.49 3.29 3.91
CA LYS A 63 -11.54 3.89 5.25
C LYS A 63 -11.01 5.31 5.22
N ASP A 64 -11.80 6.27 5.69
CA ASP A 64 -11.51 7.70 5.58
C ASP A 64 -10.71 8.24 6.77
N SER A 65 -10.65 7.53 7.89
CA SER A 65 -9.96 8.00 9.09
C SER A 65 -9.20 6.89 9.82
N LEU A 66 -8.17 7.28 10.58
CA LEU A 66 -7.44 6.34 11.45
C LEU A 66 -8.35 5.66 12.48
N ARG A 67 -9.44 6.34 12.89
CA ARG A 67 -10.43 5.77 13.82
C ARG A 67 -11.23 4.67 13.13
N ASP A 68 -11.66 4.89 11.89
CA ASP A 68 -12.41 3.90 11.10
C ASP A 68 -11.54 2.69 10.75
N ILE A 69 -10.24 2.93 10.50
CA ILE A 69 -9.27 1.84 10.28
C ILE A 69 -9.21 0.94 11.51
N VAL A 70 -9.00 1.52 12.69
CA VAL A 70 -8.89 0.75 13.94
C VAL A 70 -10.18 0.01 14.24
N CYS A 71 -11.34 0.70 14.16
CA CYS A 71 -12.65 0.08 14.36
C CYS A 71 -12.90 -1.08 13.39
N GLY A 72 -12.59 -0.88 12.11
CA GLY A 72 -12.74 -1.93 11.09
C GLY A 72 -11.81 -3.12 11.29
N LEU A 73 -10.57 -2.88 11.73
CA LEU A 73 -9.64 -3.95 12.08
C LEU A 73 -10.15 -4.73 13.30
N GLU A 74 -10.63 -4.07 14.36
CA GLU A 74 -11.15 -4.72 15.55
C GLU A 74 -12.30 -5.70 15.28
N GLN A 75 -13.13 -5.43 14.27
CA GLN A 75 -14.19 -6.35 13.82
C GLN A 75 -13.65 -7.66 13.23
N HIS A 76 -12.38 -7.71 12.88
CA HIS A 76 -11.76 -8.86 12.21
C HIS A 76 -10.57 -9.44 12.97
N GLN A 77 -10.58 -9.38 14.30
CA GLN A 77 -9.47 -9.83 15.16
C GLN A 77 -9.01 -11.26 14.87
N SER A 78 -9.93 -12.18 14.62
CA SER A 78 -9.62 -13.58 14.30
C SER A 78 -8.77 -13.76 13.04
N LYS A 79 -8.72 -12.73 12.17
CA LYS A 79 -7.97 -12.76 10.90
C LYS A 79 -6.64 -12.03 10.96
N TRP A 80 -6.32 -11.33 12.05
CA TRP A 80 -5.08 -10.53 12.16
C TRP A 80 -3.82 -11.35 12.06
N TYR A 81 -3.82 -12.54 12.64
CA TYR A 81 -2.70 -13.47 12.55
C TYR A 81 -2.29 -13.75 11.09
N HIS A 82 -3.27 -13.91 10.19
CA HIS A 82 -3.02 -14.23 8.79
C HIS A 82 -2.38 -13.07 8.00
N ILE A 83 -2.54 -11.84 8.48
CA ILE A 83 -1.99 -10.63 7.84
C ILE A 83 -0.83 -10.02 8.62
N GLY A 84 -0.39 -10.70 9.69
CA GLY A 84 0.77 -10.28 10.48
C GLY A 84 0.56 -8.98 11.27
N ILE A 85 -0.67 -8.73 11.73
CA ILE A 85 -1.03 -7.55 12.52
C ILE A 85 -1.43 -7.99 13.92
N GLU A 86 -0.98 -7.23 14.92
CA GLU A 86 -1.42 -7.34 16.32
C GLU A 86 -2.45 -6.24 16.64
N LYS A 87 -2.97 -6.22 17.88
CA LYS A 87 -3.88 -5.18 18.33
C LYS A 87 -3.22 -3.80 18.25
N ILE A 88 -3.81 -2.90 17.48
CA ILE A 88 -3.25 -1.60 17.16
C ILE A 88 -4.15 -0.49 17.70
N LYS A 89 -3.53 0.55 18.28
CA LYS A 89 -4.21 1.78 18.68
C LYS A 89 -4.03 2.86 17.60
N ARG A 90 -4.96 3.81 17.54
CA ARG A 90 -4.88 4.96 16.62
C ARG A 90 -3.56 5.73 16.76
N SER A 91 -3.11 5.99 18.00
CA SER A 91 -1.82 6.66 18.26
C SER A 91 -0.65 5.90 17.65
N THR A 92 -0.63 4.58 17.78
CA THR A 92 0.43 3.74 17.19
C THR A 92 0.53 3.89 15.67
N ILE A 93 -0.61 3.98 14.96
CA ILE A 93 -0.61 4.22 13.50
C ILE A 93 -0.11 5.64 13.21
N SER A 94 -0.57 6.64 13.97
CA SER A 94 -0.16 8.03 13.81
C SER A 94 1.35 8.20 14.02
N ASP A 95 1.89 7.63 15.09
CA ASP A 95 3.32 7.69 15.41
C ASP A 95 4.16 6.98 14.33
N ALA A 96 3.67 5.85 13.82
CA ALA A 96 4.33 5.13 12.74
C ALA A 96 4.31 5.92 11.42
N ASN A 97 3.22 6.63 11.10
CA ASN A 97 3.15 7.50 9.93
C ASN A 97 4.19 8.63 9.98
N ASN A 98 4.39 9.21 11.16
CA ASN A 98 5.41 10.26 11.34
C ASN A 98 6.84 9.72 11.28
N ARG A 99 7.05 8.45 11.64
CA ARG A 99 8.37 7.82 11.69
C ARG A 99 8.84 7.32 10.33
N VAL A 100 7.94 6.70 9.54
CA VAL A 100 8.31 6.03 8.30
C VAL A 100 8.45 7.05 7.17
N PRO A 101 9.64 7.23 6.58
CA PRO A 101 9.82 8.16 5.49
C PRO A 101 9.14 7.66 4.21
N TYR A 102 8.57 8.59 3.44
CA TYR A 102 7.82 8.27 2.21
C TYR A 102 8.67 7.52 1.17
N GLN A 103 9.98 7.73 1.17
CA GLN A 103 10.91 7.08 0.24
C GLN A 103 10.87 5.54 0.33
N VAL A 104 10.49 4.98 1.47
CA VAL A 104 10.29 3.53 1.62
C VAL A 104 9.17 3.06 0.68
N TYR A 105 8.07 3.81 0.62
CA TYR A 105 6.93 3.51 -0.25
C TYR A 105 7.21 3.85 -1.71
N GLU A 106 7.97 4.89 -1.96
CA GLU A 106 8.43 5.27 -3.30
C GLU A 106 9.29 4.14 -3.91
N ASN A 107 10.27 3.62 -3.17
CA ASN A 107 11.08 2.49 -3.64
C ASN A 107 10.22 1.23 -3.88
N LEU A 108 9.25 0.99 -3.01
CA LEU A 108 8.30 -0.11 -3.18
C LEU A 108 7.47 0.08 -4.45
N PHE A 109 6.98 1.29 -4.71
CA PHE A 109 6.22 1.61 -5.92
C PHE A 109 7.02 1.28 -7.18
N TYR A 110 8.27 1.74 -7.29
CA TYR A 110 9.11 1.46 -8.45
C TYR A 110 9.48 -0.02 -8.58
N ALA A 111 9.67 -0.73 -7.47
CA ALA A 111 9.89 -2.17 -7.48
C ALA A 111 8.65 -2.93 -8.00
N MET A 112 7.46 -2.53 -7.59
CA MET A 112 6.21 -3.10 -8.10
C MET A 112 5.99 -2.77 -9.57
N LEU A 113 6.25 -1.53 -9.99
CA LEU A 113 6.18 -1.10 -11.38
C LEU A 113 7.07 -1.95 -12.28
N LYS A 114 8.33 -2.17 -11.89
CA LYS A 114 9.25 -3.06 -12.60
C LYS A 114 8.70 -4.49 -12.75
N LYS A 115 8.05 -5.00 -11.71
CA LYS A 115 7.41 -6.32 -11.74
C LYS A 115 6.20 -6.34 -12.68
N CYS A 116 5.37 -5.29 -12.67
CA CYS A 116 4.20 -5.16 -13.54
C CYS A 116 4.60 -5.06 -15.02
N ASN A 117 5.65 -4.32 -15.37
CA ASN A 117 6.10 -4.18 -16.74
C ASN A 117 6.52 -5.50 -17.39
N ASN A 118 6.90 -6.50 -16.58
CA ASN A 118 7.20 -7.84 -17.08
C ASN A 118 5.95 -8.69 -17.35
N ILE A 119 4.77 -8.26 -16.91
CA ILE A 119 3.51 -9.02 -16.98
C ILE A 119 2.55 -8.43 -18.03
N THR A 120 2.91 -7.27 -18.61
CA THR A 120 2.00 -6.48 -19.44
C THR A 120 1.48 -7.24 -20.64
N GLN A 121 0.16 -7.36 -20.70
CA GLN A 121 -0.58 -8.01 -21.77
C GLN A 121 -0.73 -7.06 -22.97
N ASN A 122 -0.80 -7.66 -24.18
CA ASN A 122 -1.14 -6.96 -25.40
C ASN A 122 -2.54 -6.34 -25.29
N THR A 123 -2.59 -5.03 -25.19
CA THR A 123 -3.85 -4.28 -25.25
C THR A 123 -4.37 -4.18 -26.69
N LYS A 124 -5.68 -3.94 -26.81
CA LYS A 124 -6.37 -3.82 -28.12
C LYS A 124 -5.92 -2.60 -28.94
N PHE A 125 -5.19 -1.67 -28.35
CA PHE A 125 -4.70 -0.46 -29.02
C PHE A 125 -3.42 -0.75 -29.79
N LYS A 126 -3.47 -0.58 -31.13
CA LYS A 126 -2.33 -0.79 -32.05
C LYS A 126 -1.63 0.53 -32.41
N PHE A 127 -1.23 1.31 -31.41
CA PHE A 127 -0.37 2.47 -31.67
C PHE A 127 1.09 2.01 -31.77
N LYS A 128 1.81 2.57 -32.76
CA LYS A 128 3.25 2.29 -32.95
C LYS A 128 4.10 2.95 -31.86
N ASN A 129 3.65 4.10 -31.35
CA ASN A 129 4.34 4.86 -30.30
C ASN A 129 3.66 4.66 -28.95
N PRO A 130 4.40 4.72 -27.84
CA PRO A 130 3.81 4.74 -26.50
C PRO A 130 2.90 5.97 -26.34
N LEU A 131 1.75 5.78 -25.74
CA LEU A 131 0.76 6.82 -25.50
C LEU A 131 0.55 6.95 -24.00
N TYR A 132 0.78 8.15 -23.46
CA TYR A 132 0.67 8.46 -22.07
C TYR A 132 -0.45 9.45 -21.79
N ALA A 133 -1.12 9.31 -20.67
CA ALA A 133 -2.00 10.32 -20.10
C ALA A 133 -1.34 10.94 -18.86
N LEU A 134 -1.33 12.27 -18.81
CA LEU A 134 -0.93 13.00 -17.61
C LEU A 134 -2.19 13.48 -16.90
N ASP A 135 -2.38 12.98 -15.68
CA ASP A 135 -3.48 13.39 -14.80
C ASP A 135 -2.94 14.17 -13.59
N SER A 136 -3.78 15.05 -13.05
CA SER A 136 -3.45 15.83 -11.87
C SER A 136 -4.63 15.85 -10.91
N SER A 137 -4.48 15.16 -9.80
CA SER A 137 -5.46 15.12 -8.72
C SER A 137 -5.08 16.06 -7.59
N THR A 138 -6.03 16.83 -7.06
CA THR A 138 -5.81 17.68 -5.89
C THR A 138 -6.22 16.94 -4.62
N ILE A 139 -5.32 16.89 -3.64
CA ILE A 139 -5.57 16.35 -2.32
C ILE A 139 -5.71 17.52 -1.34
N ASP A 140 -6.91 17.73 -0.82
CA ASP A 140 -7.18 18.80 0.13
C ASP A 140 -6.51 18.52 1.48
N LEU A 141 -5.84 19.54 2.03
CA LEU A 141 -5.17 19.47 3.32
C LEU A 141 -5.68 20.57 4.25
N CYS A 142 -5.72 20.27 5.54
CA CYS A 142 -6.08 21.24 6.56
C CYS A 142 -4.91 22.20 6.81
N LEU A 143 -5.06 23.49 6.47
CA LEU A 143 -4.00 24.51 6.63
C LEU A 143 -3.53 24.68 8.08
N SER A 144 -4.39 24.47 9.08
CA SER A 144 -4.00 24.57 10.48
C SER A 144 -3.03 23.46 10.93
N VAL A 145 -2.91 22.39 10.15
CA VAL A 145 -1.99 21.27 10.38
C VAL A 145 -0.82 21.30 9.37
N PHE A 146 -1.08 21.76 8.16
CA PHE A 146 -0.13 21.78 7.04
C PHE A 146 -0.02 23.19 6.46
N ASP A 147 0.54 24.12 7.21
CA ASP A 147 0.71 25.54 6.86
C ASP A 147 1.58 25.77 5.61
N TRP A 148 2.47 24.85 5.32
CA TRP A 148 3.33 24.84 4.13
C TRP A 148 2.57 24.49 2.84
N ALA A 149 1.44 23.79 2.92
CA ALA A 149 0.66 23.30 1.77
C ALA A 149 -0.38 24.34 1.31
N LYS A 150 0.00 25.61 1.13
CA LYS A 150 -0.92 26.67 0.70
C LYS A 150 -1.27 26.52 -0.76
N PHE A 151 -2.49 26.09 -1.05
CA PHE A 151 -3.01 25.96 -2.43
C PHE A 151 -3.82 27.17 -2.86
N ARG A 152 -4.63 27.75 -1.95
CA ARG A 152 -5.41 28.99 -2.11
C ARG A 152 -5.40 29.78 -0.80
N ARG A 153 -5.90 31.04 -0.85
CA ARG A 153 -5.91 31.94 0.30
C ARG A 153 -6.49 31.32 1.58
N THR A 154 -7.43 30.39 1.46
CA THR A 154 -8.15 29.75 2.59
C THR A 154 -8.09 28.23 2.56
N LYS A 155 -7.43 27.60 1.58
CA LYS A 155 -7.38 26.15 1.44
C LYS A 155 -5.95 25.65 1.28
N GLY A 156 -5.61 24.61 2.03
CA GLY A 156 -4.42 23.82 1.81
C GLY A 156 -4.68 22.69 0.84
N GLY A 157 -3.68 22.34 0.06
CA GLY A 157 -3.75 21.20 -0.84
C GLY A 157 -2.41 20.92 -1.49
N ILE A 158 -2.25 19.70 -1.89
CA ILE A 158 -1.14 19.23 -2.74
C ILE A 158 -1.71 18.68 -4.03
N LYS A 159 -0.93 18.75 -5.10
CA LYS A 159 -1.27 18.11 -6.37
C LYS A 159 -0.45 16.85 -6.55
N LEU A 160 -1.13 15.76 -6.86
CA LEU A 160 -0.53 14.52 -7.31
C LEU A 160 -0.62 14.48 -8.83
N HIS A 161 0.53 14.54 -9.51
CA HIS A 161 0.62 14.37 -10.95
C HIS A 161 1.00 12.93 -11.25
N SER A 162 0.18 12.25 -12.04
CA SER A 162 0.38 10.85 -12.42
C SER A 162 0.52 10.74 -13.93
N LEU A 163 1.61 10.13 -14.39
CA LEU A 163 1.79 9.73 -15.78
C LEU A 163 1.37 8.27 -15.92
N VAL A 164 0.35 8.01 -16.72
CA VAL A 164 -0.21 6.67 -16.92
C VAL A 164 0.02 6.22 -18.35
N ASP A 165 0.62 5.07 -18.53
CA ASP A 165 0.67 4.43 -19.86
C ASP A 165 -0.73 3.92 -20.22
N LEU A 166 -1.31 4.45 -21.28
CA LEU A 166 -2.66 4.08 -21.73
C LEU A 166 -2.74 2.67 -22.28
N LYS A 167 -1.61 2.10 -22.67
CA LYS A 167 -1.57 0.72 -23.17
C LYS A 167 -1.68 -0.29 -22.03
N THR A 168 -1.01 -0.05 -20.94
CA THR A 168 -0.96 -0.96 -19.77
C THR A 168 -1.90 -0.54 -18.67
N GLN A 169 -2.35 0.73 -18.67
CA GLN A 169 -3.11 1.37 -17.61
C GLN A 169 -2.34 1.40 -16.26
N ILE A 170 -1.02 1.35 -16.33
CA ILE A 170 -0.15 1.38 -15.16
C ILE A 170 0.44 2.78 -15.02
N PRO A 171 0.43 3.40 -13.82
CA PRO A 171 1.13 4.64 -13.57
C PRO A 171 2.64 4.39 -13.61
N GLU A 172 3.36 5.08 -14.52
CA GLU A 172 4.82 4.98 -14.61
C GLU A 172 5.54 5.97 -13.71
N PHE A 173 4.86 7.06 -13.39
CA PHE A 173 5.49 8.14 -12.67
C PHE A 173 4.46 8.93 -11.86
N ASN A 174 4.83 9.29 -10.63
CA ASN A 174 4.02 10.13 -9.75
C ASN A 174 4.88 11.23 -9.13
N VAL A 175 4.39 12.48 -9.17
CA VAL A 175 5.03 13.62 -8.50
C VAL A 175 4.02 14.37 -7.66
N ILE A 176 4.43 14.76 -6.48
CA ILE A 176 3.64 15.61 -5.59
C ILE A 176 4.22 17.04 -5.66
N THR A 177 3.34 18.01 -5.92
CA THR A 177 3.66 19.44 -5.89
C THR A 177 2.72 20.19 -4.95
N THR A 178 3.17 21.32 -4.45
CA THR A 178 2.38 22.27 -3.64
C THR A 178 1.84 23.38 -4.50
#